data_93d1fe8890c1b8b910536c05526efa54
#
_entry.id   93d1fe8890c1b8b910536c05526efa54
#
_cell.length_a   1.000
_cell.length_b   1.000
_cell.length_c   1.000
_cell.angle_alpha   90.00
_cell.angle_beta   90.00
_cell.angle_gamma   90.00
#
_symmetry.space_group_name_H-M   'P 1'
#
loop_
_entity.id
_entity.type
_entity.pdbx_description
1 polymer ?
#
loop_
_entity_poly.entity_id
_entity_poly.type
_entity_poly.pdbx_seq_one_letter_code
_entity_poly.pdbx_strand_id
1 'polypeptide(L)'
;MSIKEQLMADMKTAMKAREEGKLALNTIRMARAHIRQAEIDDGHADFNDDQVLAVLRKEVKQRKETLAEIAGSGREDLVKQTKAEIEVLEKYLP
;
A
#
# COMPACT_ATOMS: atom_id res chain seq x y z
N MET A 1 -6.20 16.60 -6.65
CA MET A 1 -5.55 16.05 -5.44
C MET A 1 -4.46 15.09 -5.87
N SER A 2 -3.25 15.24 -5.32
CA SER A 2 -2.17 14.31 -5.62
C SER A 2 -2.43 12.95 -4.98
N ILE A 3 -1.73 11.91 -5.47
CA ILE A 3 -1.84 10.58 -4.88
C ILE A 3 -1.34 10.58 -3.44
N LYS A 4 -0.28 11.34 -3.14
CA LYS A 4 0.18 11.50 -1.75
C LYS A 4 -0.90 12.09 -0.85
N GLU A 5 -1.61 13.10 -1.31
CA GLU A 5 -2.71 13.71 -0.58
C GLU A 5 -3.87 12.73 -0.41
N GLN A 6 -4.18 11.96 -1.45
CA GLN A 6 -5.21 10.93 -1.39
C GLN A 6 -4.86 9.86 -0.36
N LEU A 7 -3.61 9.40 -0.36
CA LEU A 7 -3.15 8.42 0.64
C LEU A 7 -3.30 8.97 2.07
N MET A 8 -2.96 10.24 2.28
CA MET A 8 -3.11 10.88 3.59
C MET A 8 -4.59 10.95 4.01
N ALA A 9 -5.46 11.34 3.10
CA ALA A 9 -6.90 11.42 3.37
C ALA A 9 -7.47 10.04 3.70
N ASP A 10 -7.10 9.04 2.93
CA ASP A 10 -7.57 7.66 3.12
C ASP A 10 -7.02 7.05 4.41
N MET A 11 -5.80 7.42 4.79
CA MET A 11 -5.23 7.01 6.08
C MET A 11 -6.07 7.55 7.23
N LYS A 12 -6.45 8.82 7.18
CA LYS A 12 -7.28 9.44 8.22
C LYS A 12 -8.66 8.78 8.29
N THR A 13 -9.26 8.48 7.14
CA THR A 13 -10.54 7.78 7.08
C THR A 13 -10.43 6.40 7.72
N ALA A 14 -9.37 5.66 7.41
CA ALA A 14 -9.13 4.33 7.98
C ALA A 14 -8.93 4.40 9.50
N MET A 15 -8.24 5.42 10.00
CA MET A 15 -8.08 5.63 11.44
C MET A 15 -9.43 5.84 12.13
N LYS A 16 -10.32 6.61 11.53
CA LYS A 16 -11.65 6.87 12.07
C LYS A 16 -12.52 5.63 12.09
N ALA A 17 -12.30 4.70 11.16
CA ALA A 17 -13.04 3.45 11.08
C ALA A 17 -12.61 2.42 12.14
N ARG A 18 -11.55 2.70 12.90
CA ARG A 18 -11.04 1.84 13.99
C ARG A 18 -10.74 0.42 13.51
N GLU A 19 -11.38 -0.61 14.08
CA GLU A 19 -11.10 -2.00 13.73
C GLU A 19 -11.35 -2.31 12.25
N GLU A 20 -12.43 -1.78 11.69
CA GLU A 20 -12.76 -2.00 10.27
C GLU A 20 -11.73 -1.38 9.33
N GLY A 21 -11.07 -0.31 9.75
CA GLY A 21 -10.06 0.37 8.96
C GLY A 21 -8.64 -0.11 9.19
N LYS A 22 -8.42 -1.02 10.12
CA LYS A 22 -7.07 -1.40 10.58
C LYS A 22 -6.18 -1.93 9.46
N LEU A 23 -6.70 -2.80 8.62
CA LEU A 23 -5.92 -3.37 7.50
C LEU A 23 -5.53 -2.27 6.51
N ALA A 24 -6.49 -1.45 6.10
CA ALA A 24 -6.23 -0.34 5.18
C ALA A 24 -5.23 0.65 5.79
N LEU A 25 -5.40 0.98 7.06
CA LEU A 25 -4.50 1.89 7.78
C LEU A 25 -3.05 1.38 7.74
N ASN A 26 -2.84 0.12 8.11
CA ASN A 26 -1.50 -0.46 8.15
C ASN A 26 -0.87 -0.54 6.74
N THR A 27 -1.68 -0.91 5.75
CA THR A 27 -1.22 -1.00 4.35
C THR A 27 -0.80 0.37 3.82
N ILE A 28 -1.62 1.39 4.07
CA ILE A 28 -1.33 2.77 3.62
C ILE A 28 -0.10 3.31 4.35
N ARG A 29 0.03 3.07 5.66
CA ARG A 29 1.21 3.51 6.42
C ARG A 29 2.50 2.90 5.86
N MET A 30 2.49 1.61 5.52
CA MET A 30 3.65 0.96 4.93
C MET A 30 3.98 1.55 3.56
N ALA A 31 2.97 1.77 2.72
CA ALA A 31 3.17 2.37 1.40
C ALA A 31 3.77 3.77 1.53
N ARG A 32 3.25 4.59 2.44
CA ARG A 32 3.76 5.95 2.68
C ARG A 32 5.21 5.92 3.17
N ALA A 33 5.55 4.98 4.05
CA ALA A 33 6.92 4.82 4.52
C ALA A 33 7.87 4.46 3.38
N HIS A 34 7.45 3.58 2.48
CA HIS A 34 8.26 3.20 1.32
C HIS A 34 8.41 4.34 0.32
N ILE A 35 7.36 5.14 0.11
CA ILE A 35 7.43 6.35 -0.71
C ILE A 35 8.45 7.32 -0.11
N ARG A 36 8.37 7.55 1.19
CA ARG A 36 9.30 8.45 1.88
C ARG A 36 10.74 7.96 1.78
N GLN A 37 10.96 6.66 1.97
CA GLN A 37 12.30 6.09 1.83
C GLN A 37 12.84 6.25 0.41
N ALA A 38 11.99 6.00 -0.59
CA ALA A 38 12.38 6.20 -1.99
C ALA A 38 12.74 7.66 -2.29
N GLU A 39 11.99 8.60 -1.71
CA GLU A 39 12.30 10.03 -1.83
C GLU A 39 13.65 10.37 -1.21
N ILE A 40 13.93 9.83 -0.03
CA ILE A 40 15.21 10.05 0.66
C ILE A 40 16.35 9.47 -0.18
N ASP A 41 16.18 8.27 -0.70
CA ASP A 41 17.18 7.60 -1.53
C ASP A 41 17.44 8.35 -2.84
N ASP A 42 16.49 9.13 -3.32
CA ASP A 42 16.58 9.96 -4.52
C ASP A 42 16.96 11.42 -4.17
N GLY A 43 17.78 11.60 -3.16
CA GLY A 43 18.29 12.93 -2.78
C GLY A 43 17.27 13.82 -2.09
N HIS A 44 16.34 13.25 -1.33
CA HIS A 44 15.25 13.96 -0.65
C HIS A 44 14.28 14.62 -1.65
N ALA A 45 14.02 13.97 -2.77
CA ALA A 45 13.08 14.45 -3.77
C ALA A 45 11.65 14.49 -3.21
N ASP A 46 10.81 15.32 -3.81
CA ASP A 46 9.37 15.32 -3.57
C ASP A 46 8.70 14.66 -4.77
N PHE A 47 8.31 13.42 -4.62
CA PHE A 47 7.80 12.61 -5.72
C PHE A 47 6.47 13.12 -6.26
N ASN A 48 6.39 13.21 -7.60
CA ASN A 48 5.13 13.46 -8.30
C ASN A 48 4.31 12.17 -8.38
N ASP A 49 3.10 12.26 -8.95
CA ASP A 49 2.19 11.12 -9.04
C ASP A 49 2.79 9.93 -9.79
N ASP A 50 3.50 10.16 -10.89
CA ASP A 50 4.13 9.07 -11.65
C ASP A 50 5.14 8.31 -10.81
N GLN A 51 5.95 9.03 -10.04
CA GLN A 51 6.94 8.43 -9.17
C GLN A 51 6.29 7.68 -8.00
N VAL A 52 5.23 8.24 -7.43
CA VAL A 52 4.44 7.59 -6.37
C VAL A 52 3.81 6.31 -6.91
N LEU A 53 3.22 6.36 -8.11
CA LEU A 53 2.63 5.17 -8.74
C LEU A 53 3.66 4.06 -8.96
N ALA A 54 4.89 4.42 -9.33
CA ALA A 54 5.95 3.43 -9.50
C ALA A 54 6.24 2.68 -8.19
N VAL A 55 6.26 3.39 -7.06
CA VAL A 55 6.43 2.78 -5.74
C VAL A 55 5.24 1.86 -5.42
N LEU A 56 4.02 2.34 -5.66
CA LEU A 56 2.82 1.55 -5.37
C LEU A 56 2.74 0.29 -6.24
N ARG A 57 3.12 0.36 -7.52
CA ARG A 57 3.18 -0.81 -8.39
C ARG A 57 4.15 -1.86 -7.85
N LYS A 58 5.28 -1.42 -7.35
CA LYS A 58 6.26 -2.32 -6.73
C LYS A 58 5.69 -2.99 -5.48
N GLU A 59 4.97 -2.22 -4.66
CA GLU A 59 4.29 -2.75 -3.47
C GLU A 59 3.31 -3.86 -3.85
N VAL A 60 2.48 -3.60 -4.86
CA VAL A 60 1.50 -4.58 -5.34
C VAL A 60 2.20 -5.82 -5.90
N LYS A 61 3.24 -5.62 -6.69
CA LYS A 61 4.01 -6.73 -7.27
C LYS A 61 4.58 -7.64 -6.18
N GLN A 62 5.20 -7.06 -5.15
CA GLN A 62 5.77 -7.81 -4.05
C GLN A 62 4.71 -8.61 -3.30
N ARG A 63 3.54 -8.02 -3.08
CA ARG A 63 2.44 -8.71 -2.42
C ARG A 63 1.85 -9.84 -3.27
N LYS A 64 1.79 -9.66 -4.59
CA LYS A 64 1.36 -10.73 -5.50
C LYS A 64 2.34 -11.89 -5.51
N GLU A 65 3.63 -11.60 -5.43
CA GLU A 65 4.67 -12.63 -5.30
C GLU A 65 4.52 -13.40 -3.98
N THR A 66 4.29 -12.68 -2.89
CA THR A 66 4.03 -13.29 -1.58
C THR A 66 2.78 -14.16 -1.63
N LEU A 67 1.72 -13.66 -2.26
CA LEU A 67 0.46 -14.41 -2.41
C LEU A 67 0.69 -15.74 -3.15
N ALA A 68 1.49 -15.72 -4.21
CA ALA A 68 1.82 -16.92 -4.96
C ALA A 68 2.59 -17.93 -4.09
N GLU A 69 3.48 -17.45 -3.23
CA GLU A 69 4.27 -18.30 -2.34
C GLU A 69 3.42 -18.96 -1.25
N ILE A 70 2.43 -18.26 -0.72
CA ILE A 70 1.60 -18.77 0.38
C ILE A 70 0.33 -19.47 -0.11
N ALA A 71 0.01 -19.38 -1.39
CA ALA A 71 -1.14 -20.07 -1.97
C ALA A 71 -1.00 -21.57 -1.78
N GLY A 72 -2.04 -22.22 -1.29
CA GLY A 72 -2.02 -23.65 -1.05
C GLY A 72 -1.29 -24.11 0.21
N SER A 73 -0.76 -23.17 1.01
CA SER A 73 -0.05 -23.49 2.25
C SER A 73 -0.97 -23.86 3.41
N GLY A 74 -2.28 -23.68 3.27
CA GLY A 74 -3.25 -23.85 4.34
C GLY A 74 -3.42 -22.62 5.23
N ARG A 75 -2.68 -21.54 4.96
CA ARG A 75 -2.72 -20.30 5.74
C ARG A 75 -3.73 -19.34 5.14
N GLU A 76 -5.00 -19.71 5.22
CA GLU A 76 -6.08 -18.95 4.59
C GLU A 76 -6.25 -17.53 5.11
N ASP A 77 -6.01 -17.31 6.39
CA ASP A 77 -6.06 -15.97 6.99
C ASP A 77 -5.01 -15.04 6.39
N LEU A 78 -3.80 -15.54 6.19
CA LEU A 78 -2.72 -14.77 5.56
C LEU A 78 -2.99 -14.51 4.08
N VAL A 79 -3.55 -15.49 3.38
CA VAL A 79 -3.97 -15.33 1.98
C VAL A 79 -5.02 -14.22 1.86
N LYS A 80 -6.03 -14.24 2.71
CA LYS A 80 -7.09 -13.20 2.73
C LYS A 80 -6.52 -11.83 3.01
N GLN A 81 -5.64 -11.74 4.00
CA GLN A 81 -5.01 -10.48 4.37
C GLN A 81 -4.20 -9.91 3.20
N THR A 82 -3.39 -10.74 2.57
CA THR A 82 -2.55 -10.29 1.45
C THR A 82 -3.39 -9.82 0.27
N LYS A 83 -4.47 -10.54 -0.06
CA LYS A 83 -5.41 -10.12 -1.11
C LYS A 83 -6.07 -8.78 -0.77
N ALA A 84 -6.46 -8.58 0.47
CA ALA A 84 -7.09 -7.33 0.91
C ALA A 84 -6.10 -6.15 0.83
N GLU A 85 -4.84 -6.37 1.18
CA GLU A 85 -3.79 -5.35 1.05
C GLU A 85 -3.58 -4.96 -0.42
N ILE A 86 -3.58 -5.94 -1.31
CA ILE A 86 -3.48 -5.69 -2.75
C ILE A 86 -4.65 -4.82 -3.23
N GLU A 87 -5.87 -5.14 -2.80
CA GLU A 87 -7.05 -4.35 -3.16
C GLU A 87 -6.95 -2.89 -2.70
N VAL A 88 -6.44 -2.67 -1.50
CA VAL A 88 -6.25 -1.30 -0.97
C VAL A 88 -5.32 -0.51 -1.89
N LEU A 89 -4.21 -1.09 -2.31
CA LEU A 89 -3.21 -0.42 -3.12
C LEU A 89 -3.65 -0.27 -4.58
N GLU A 90 -4.34 -1.25 -5.12
CA GLU A 90 -4.78 -1.21 -6.53
C GLU A 90 -5.78 -0.10 -6.82
N LYS A 91 -6.48 0.39 -5.80
CA LYS A 91 -7.39 1.54 -5.96
C LYS A 91 -6.69 2.79 -6.47
N TYR A 92 -5.40 2.92 -6.22
CA TYR A 92 -4.61 4.08 -6.65
C TYR A 92 -4.02 3.90 -8.05
N LEU A 93 -4.01 2.69 -8.57
CA LEU A 93 -3.40 2.38 -9.85
C LEU A 93 -4.43 2.53 -10.98
N PRO A 94 -4.03 3.12 -12.12
CA PRO A 94 -4.92 3.22 -13.27
C PRO A 94 -5.19 1.88 -13.94
#